data_054dad0be54c67073bff4b082d1de283
#
_entry.id   054dad0be54c67073bff4b082d1de283
#
_cell.length_a   1.000
_cell.length_b   1.000
_cell.length_c   1.000
_cell.angle_alpha   90.00
_cell.angle_beta   90.00
_cell.angle_gamma   90.00
#
_symmetry.space_group_name_H-M   'P 1'
#
loop_
_entity.id
_entity.type
_entity.pdbx_description
1 polymer ?
#
loop_
_entity_poly.entity_id
_entity_poly.type
_entity_poly.pdbx_seq_one_letter_code
_entity_poly.pdbx_strand_id
1 'polypeptide(L)'
;TKLLEYNAIKIKINENGKERFVALHRGKLVNLSDIEILTRYNAEVRGLYNYYSIANDAFKIGKFANLMKYSMYKTFACKYKTNVHEIKRRYCVGDLFTVPYETKTGTKTTTFYKDGFKRKEIATKFDNVSELPQYTKYGKTNTLKQRVERHTCELCGKDCRNLEIHQVKKLKDLKGNSDWEFLM
;
A
#
# COMPACT_ATOMS: atom_id res chain seq x y z
N THR A 1 8.50 11.86 13.24
CA THR A 1 8.86 10.77 12.30
C THR A 1 7.72 9.77 12.17
N LYS A 2 7.56 9.14 11.00
CA LYS A 2 6.51 8.12 10.75
C LYS A 2 6.51 6.97 11.77
N LEU A 3 7.66 6.59 12.30
CA LEU A 3 7.76 5.55 13.34
C LEU A 3 7.04 5.93 14.64
N LEU A 4 7.04 7.20 15.03
CA LEU A 4 6.31 7.71 16.18
C LEU A 4 4.81 7.74 15.90
N GLU A 5 4.40 8.20 14.72
CA GLU A 5 2.99 8.20 14.28
C GLU A 5 2.40 6.76 14.30
N TYR A 6 3.20 5.78 13.90
CA TYR A 6 2.81 4.36 13.96
C TYR A 6 2.87 3.77 15.37
N ASN A 7 3.34 4.52 16.36
CA ASN A 7 3.62 4.01 17.70
C ASN A 7 4.55 2.77 17.71
N ALA A 8 5.48 2.73 16.75
CA ALA A 8 6.40 1.60 16.59
C ALA A 8 7.69 1.76 17.39
N ILE A 9 7.98 2.97 17.87
CA ILE A 9 9.17 3.29 18.64
C ILE A 9 8.86 4.22 19.81
N LYS A 10 9.80 4.26 20.77
CA LYS A 10 9.95 5.32 21.76
C LYS A 10 11.35 5.90 21.69
N ILE A 11 11.49 7.15 22.08
CA ILE A 11 12.77 7.82 22.23
C ILE A 11 13.27 7.58 23.63
N LYS A 12 14.51 7.11 23.78
CA LYS A 12 15.24 7.06 25.05
C LYS A 12 16.44 7.96 24.94
N ILE A 13 16.71 8.72 26.00
CA ILE A 13 17.91 9.53 26.13
C ILE A 13 18.94 8.68 26.89
N ASN A 14 20.13 8.53 26.34
CA ASN A 14 21.24 7.84 27.00
C ASN A 14 21.90 8.78 28.04
N GLU A 15 22.73 8.23 28.88
CA GLU A 15 23.51 8.97 29.92
C GLU A 15 24.32 10.13 29.35
N ASN A 16 24.72 10.05 28.07
CA ASN A 16 25.44 11.09 27.34
C ASN A 16 24.51 12.09 26.63
N GLY A 17 23.23 12.18 26.97
CA GLY A 17 22.26 13.10 26.38
C GLY A 17 21.85 12.79 24.94
N LYS A 18 22.32 11.68 24.35
CA LYS A 18 21.97 11.31 22.95
C LYS A 18 20.66 10.55 22.88
N GLU A 19 19.81 10.96 21.96
CA GLU A 19 18.56 10.26 21.66
C GLU A 19 18.81 8.92 20.96
N ARG A 20 18.10 7.90 21.41
CA ARG A 20 18.09 6.57 20.80
C ARG A 20 16.66 6.11 20.54
N PHE A 21 16.40 5.70 19.32
CA PHE A 21 15.13 5.07 18.95
C PHE A 21 15.10 3.60 19.40
N VAL A 22 14.08 3.25 20.17
CA VAL A 22 13.89 1.89 20.68
C VAL A 22 12.54 1.38 20.19
N ALA A 23 12.54 0.25 19.49
CA ALA A 23 11.32 -0.39 19.02
C ALA A 23 10.35 -0.68 20.17
N LEU A 24 9.07 -0.42 19.97
CA LEU A 24 7.98 -0.62 20.92
C LEU A 24 6.94 -1.57 20.30
N HIS A 25 6.25 -2.35 21.12
CA HIS A 25 5.09 -3.12 20.66
C HIS A 25 3.91 -2.19 20.35
N ARG A 26 3.09 -2.57 19.39
CA ARG A 26 1.90 -1.80 19.00
C ARG A 26 0.66 -2.44 19.62
N GLY A 27 0.24 -1.94 20.78
CA GLY A 27 -0.90 -2.47 21.55
C GLY A 27 -2.18 -2.61 20.73
N LYS A 28 -2.46 -1.65 19.83
CA LYS A 28 -3.64 -1.68 18.95
C LYS A 28 -3.69 -2.89 17.99
N LEU A 29 -2.55 -3.53 17.72
CA LEU A 29 -2.48 -4.67 16.80
C LEU A 29 -2.49 -6.02 17.52
N VAL A 30 -2.34 -6.06 18.82
CA VAL A 30 -2.16 -7.31 19.59
C VAL A 30 -3.37 -8.27 19.42
N ASN A 31 -4.57 -7.72 19.29
CA ASN A 31 -5.81 -8.50 19.17
C ASN A 31 -6.12 -8.97 17.74
N LEU A 32 -5.33 -8.54 16.74
CA LEU A 32 -5.51 -8.97 15.35
C LEU A 32 -4.92 -10.37 15.14
N SER A 33 -5.33 -11.02 14.04
CA SER A 33 -4.72 -12.27 13.61
C SER A 33 -3.24 -12.07 13.22
N ASP A 34 -2.44 -13.13 13.22
CA ASP A 34 -1.02 -13.07 12.90
C ASP A 34 -0.76 -12.54 11.49
N ILE A 35 -1.59 -12.98 10.56
CA ILE A 35 -1.51 -12.53 9.17
C ILE A 35 -1.86 -11.04 9.03
N GLU A 36 -2.86 -10.55 9.75
CA GLU A 36 -3.23 -9.14 9.74
C GLU A 36 -2.13 -8.26 10.34
N ILE A 37 -1.54 -8.69 11.46
CA ILE A 37 -0.39 -7.99 12.06
C ILE A 37 0.74 -7.88 11.04
N LEU A 38 1.16 -8.99 10.46
CA LEU A 38 2.25 -9.01 9.48
C LEU A 38 1.94 -8.18 8.24
N THR A 39 0.73 -8.30 7.71
CA THR A 39 0.27 -7.54 6.53
C THR A 39 0.29 -6.04 6.80
N ARG A 40 -0.11 -5.61 8.00
CA ARG A 40 -0.09 -4.19 8.38
C ARG A 40 1.33 -3.64 8.39
N TYR A 41 2.27 -4.34 9.02
CA TYR A 41 3.68 -3.94 9.01
C TYR A 41 4.27 -3.92 7.61
N ASN A 42 3.97 -4.92 6.79
CA ASN A 42 4.40 -4.98 5.39
C ASN A 42 3.85 -3.83 4.54
N ALA A 43 2.58 -3.49 4.72
CA ALA A 43 1.93 -2.39 4.01
C ALA A 43 2.60 -1.04 4.34
N GLU A 44 2.91 -0.80 5.61
CA GLU A 44 3.54 0.42 6.06
C GLU A 44 5.00 0.54 5.56
N VAL A 45 5.76 -0.55 5.60
CA VAL A 45 7.15 -0.60 5.08
C VAL A 45 7.17 -0.42 3.57
N ARG A 46 6.32 -1.16 2.85
CA ARG A 46 6.21 -1.10 1.39
C ARG A 46 5.72 0.27 0.93
N GLY A 47 4.72 0.83 1.60
CA GLY A 47 4.18 2.15 1.29
C GLY A 47 5.25 3.25 1.40
N LEU A 48 6.04 3.23 2.48
CA LEU A 48 7.13 4.18 2.63
C LEU A 48 8.21 3.99 1.55
N TYR A 49 8.58 2.74 1.27
CA TYR A 49 9.56 2.46 0.23
C TYR A 49 9.06 2.87 -1.16
N ASN A 50 7.82 2.57 -1.51
CA ASN A 50 7.26 2.96 -2.81
C ASN A 50 7.27 4.48 -2.99
N TYR A 51 6.96 5.23 -1.93
CA TYR A 51 6.97 6.69 -1.97
C TYR A 51 8.38 7.27 -2.18
N TYR A 52 9.40 6.70 -1.53
CA TYR A 52 10.78 7.19 -1.59
C TYR A 52 11.71 6.37 -2.49
N SER A 53 11.18 5.43 -3.26
CA SER A 53 11.99 4.48 -4.04
C SER A 53 12.88 5.14 -5.10
N ILE A 54 12.51 6.31 -5.60
CA ILE A 54 13.28 7.10 -6.58
C ILE A 54 14.31 8.02 -5.93
N ALA A 55 14.23 8.23 -4.61
CA ALA A 55 15.16 9.11 -3.90
C ALA A 55 16.57 8.52 -3.86
N ASN A 56 17.58 9.39 -3.92
CA ASN A 56 18.99 8.97 -3.83
C ASN A 56 19.29 8.17 -2.55
N ASP A 57 18.58 8.48 -1.48
CA ASP A 57 18.74 7.90 -0.15
C ASP A 57 17.76 6.75 0.16
N ALA A 58 17.14 6.13 -0.85
CA ALA A 58 16.16 5.07 -0.67
C ALA A 58 16.67 3.94 0.25
N PHE A 59 17.97 3.62 0.22
CA PHE A 59 18.58 2.60 1.08
C PHE A 59 18.44 2.91 2.58
N LYS A 60 18.30 4.19 2.97
CA LYS A 60 18.11 4.59 4.38
C LYS A 60 16.80 4.04 4.97
N ILE A 61 15.84 3.68 4.12
CA ILE A 61 14.58 3.03 4.53
C ILE A 61 14.85 1.68 5.22
N GLY A 62 15.98 1.04 4.94
CA GLY A 62 16.42 -0.15 5.65
C GLY A 62 16.47 0.02 7.18
N LYS A 63 16.89 1.19 7.68
CA LYS A 63 16.89 1.49 9.12
C LYS A 63 15.46 1.59 9.67
N PHE A 64 14.56 2.21 8.93
CA PHE A 64 13.14 2.26 9.27
C PHE A 64 12.55 0.84 9.31
N ALA A 65 12.78 0.04 8.28
CA ALA A 65 12.27 -1.33 8.19
C ALA A 65 12.79 -2.22 9.32
N ASN A 66 14.04 -2.06 9.72
CA ASN A 66 14.61 -2.79 10.86
C ASN A 66 13.89 -2.43 12.18
N LEU A 67 13.61 -1.16 12.43
CA LEU A 67 12.86 -0.75 13.62
C LEU A 67 11.43 -1.28 13.57
N MET A 68 10.78 -1.27 12.40
CA MET A 68 9.46 -1.86 12.20
C MET A 68 9.47 -3.38 12.43
N LYS A 69 10.49 -4.10 11.93
CA LYS A 69 10.68 -5.54 12.16
C LYS A 69 10.80 -5.86 13.67
N TYR A 70 11.60 -5.09 14.40
CA TYR A 70 11.73 -5.27 15.84
C TYR A 70 10.45 -4.89 16.60
N SER A 71 9.74 -3.84 16.18
CA SER A 71 8.42 -3.50 16.71
C SER A 71 7.42 -4.64 16.52
N MET A 72 7.43 -5.25 15.33
CA MET A 72 6.60 -6.41 15.01
C MET A 72 6.92 -7.58 15.95
N TYR A 73 8.19 -7.95 16.12
CA TYR A 73 8.57 -9.01 17.06
C TYR A 73 8.05 -8.75 18.48
N LYS A 74 8.15 -7.51 18.95
CA LYS A 74 7.63 -7.13 20.27
C LYS A 74 6.10 -7.17 20.33
N THR A 75 5.41 -6.87 19.23
CA THR A 75 3.96 -6.97 19.15
C THR A 75 3.50 -8.42 19.24
N PHE A 76 4.18 -9.33 18.53
CA PHE A 76 3.92 -10.77 18.64
C PHE A 76 4.27 -11.29 20.04
N ALA A 77 5.40 -10.85 20.61
CA ALA A 77 5.80 -11.23 21.97
C ALA A 77 4.75 -10.79 23.03
N CYS A 78 4.21 -9.59 22.86
CA CYS A 78 3.12 -9.10 23.70
C CYS A 78 1.83 -9.92 23.52
N LYS A 79 1.46 -10.23 22.27
CA LYS A 79 0.28 -11.04 21.96
C LYS A 79 0.33 -12.42 22.61
N TYR A 80 1.47 -13.08 22.51
CA TYR A 80 1.67 -14.45 23.03
C TYR A 80 2.23 -14.50 24.44
N LYS A 81 2.35 -13.36 25.12
CA LYS A 81 2.91 -13.24 26.48
C LYS A 81 4.26 -13.96 26.63
N THR A 82 5.13 -13.78 25.65
CA THR A 82 6.45 -14.42 25.57
C THR A 82 7.55 -13.40 25.23
N ASN A 83 8.76 -13.85 25.03
CA ASN A 83 9.88 -12.99 24.67
C ASN A 83 10.14 -13.00 23.15
N VAL A 84 10.93 -12.02 22.68
CA VAL A 84 11.26 -11.87 21.25
C VAL A 84 12.06 -13.07 20.72
N HIS A 85 12.86 -13.72 21.58
CA HIS A 85 13.66 -14.87 21.16
C HIS A 85 12.77 -16.06 20.78
N GLU A 86 11.76 -16.34 21.59
CA GLU A 86 10.77 -17.40 21.31
C GLU A 86 9.97 -17.10 20.04
N ILE A 87 9.58 -15.84 19.83
CA ILE A 87 8.89 -15.44 18.60
C ILE A 87 9.77 -15.67 17.37
N LYS A 88 11.05 -15.32 17.43
CA LYS A 88 11.98 -15.61 16.34
C LYS A 88 12.10 -17.11 16.10
N ARG A 89 12.26 -17.92 17.14
CA ARG A 89 12.35 -19.38 17.02
C ARG A 89 11.11 -19.98 16.36
N ARG A 90 9.93 -19.46 16.68
CA ARG A 90 8.64 -19.98 16.19
C ARG A 90 8.33 -19.58 14.75
N TYR A 91 8.62 -18.34 14.37
CA TYR A 91 8.17 -17.76 13.11
C TYR A 91 9.29 -17.49 12.09
N CYS A 92 10.56 -17.50 12.49
CA CYS A 92 11.64 -17.28 11.54
C CYS A 92 12.11 -18.60 10.91
N VAL A 93 12.13 -18.59 9.58
CA VAL A 93 12.80 -19.60 8.75
C VAL A 93 14.06 -18.94 8.19
N GLY A 94 15.23 -19.26 8.78
CA GLY A 94 16.44 -18.48 8.56
C GLY A 94 16.25 -17.04 9.05
N ASP A 95 16.56 -16.06 8.20
CA ASP A 95 16.39 -14.64 8.54
C ASP A 95 14.99 -14.07 8.24
N LEU A 96 14.10 -14.88 7.67
CA LEU A 96 12.79 -14.45 7.24
C LEU A 96 11.72 -14.78 8.28
N PHE A 97 11.04 -13.75 8.76
CA PHE A 97 9.85 -13.93 9.57
C PHE A 97 8.68 -14.34 8.67
N THR A 98 8.08 -15.50 8.94
CA THR A 98 7.09 -16.15 8.09
C THR A 98 5.86 -16.54 8.90
N VAL A 99 4.68 -16.19 8.41
CA VAL A 99 3.39 -16.54 9.01
C VAL A 99 2.62 -17.40 8.03
N PRO A 100 2.24 -18.64 8.41
CA PRO A 100 1.32 -19.45 7.63
C PRO A 100 -0.12 -18.97 7.84
N TYR A 101 -0.94 -19.08 6.80
CA TYR A 101 -2.37 -18.82 6.87
C TYR A 101 -3.13 -19.73 5.91
N GLU A 102 -4.36 -20.05 6.28
CA GLU A 102 -5.22 -20.91 5.49
C GLU A 102 -5.99 -20.12 4.44
N THR A 103 -6.11 -20.70 3.26
CA THR A 103 -6.95 -20.20 2.17
C THR A 103 -7.85 -21.32 1.66
N LYS A 104 -8.87 -20.98 0.88
CA LYS A 104 -9.74 -21.97 0.24
C LYS A 104 -8.99 -23.00 -0.64
N THR A 105 -7.78 -22.65 -1.08
CA THR A 105 -6.91 -23.47 -1.94
C THR A 105 -5.77 -24.15 -1.17
N GLY A 106 -5.77 -24.09 0.17
CA GLY A 106 -4.74 -24.67 1.03
C GLY A 106 -3.95 -23.64 1.84
N THR A 107 -2.96 -24.12 2.58
CA THR A 107 -2.11 -23.28 3.43
C THR A 107 -1.10 -22.48 2.60
N LYS A 108 -1.07 -21.18 2.78
CA LYS A 108 -0.08 -20.27 2.19
C LYS A 108 0.77 -19.63 3.28
N THR A 109 1.92 -19.10 2.89
CA THR A 109 2.82 -18.40 3.81
C THR A 109 3.08 -16.98 3.32
N THR A 110 3.16 -16.05 4.27
CA THR A 110 3.55 -14.67 4.01
C THR A 110 4.76 -14.32 4.84
N THR A 111 5.71 -13.59 4.24
CA THR A 111 6.95 -13.19 4.91
C THR A 111 6.96 -11.69 5.19
N PHE A 112 7.74 -11.28 6.18
CA PHE A 112 8.07 -9.86 6.33
C PHE A 112 8.83 -9.38 5.09
N TYR A 113 8.61 -8.11 4.71
CA TYR A 113 9.18 -7.50 3.51
C TYR A 113 10.68 -7.77 3.35
N LYS A 114 11.07 -8.34 2.21
CA LYS A 114 12.43 -8.83 1.92
C LYS A 114 13.06 -8.30 0.62
N ASP A 115 12.32 -7.54 -0.17
CA ASP A 115 12.73 -7.17 -1.54
C ASP A 115 13.85 -6.11 -1.59
N GLY A 116 14.31 -5.67 -0.40
CA GLY A 116 15.38 -4.68 -0.29
C GLY A 116 14.89 -3.24 -0.51
N PHE A 117 15.82 -2.28 -0.43
CA PHE A 117 15.54 -0.85 -0.50
C PHE A 117 16.50 -0.15 -1.46
N LYS A 118 16.75 -0.75 -2.62
CA LYS A 118 17.55 -0.14 -3.67
C LYS A 118 16.76 1.01 -4.29
N ARG A 119 17.48 2.06 -4.72
CA ARG A 119 16.88 3.11 -5.55
C ARG A 119 16.30 2.46 -6.81
N LYS A 120 15.05 2.78 -7.12
CA LYS A 120 14.48 2.45 -8.42
C LYS A 120 14.90 3.52 -9.41
N GLU A 121 15.29 3.11 -10.59
CA GLU A 121 15.42 4.03 -11.70
C GLU A 121 14.06 4.64 -11.98
N ILE A 122 14.04 5.90 -12.39
CA ILE A 122 12.82 6.52 -12.89
C ILE A 122 12.48 5.69 -14.11
N ALA A 123 11.63 4.70 -13.91
CA ALA A 123 11.24 3.88 -15.01
C ALA A 123 10.13 4.62 -15.69
N THR A 124 10.32 4.83 -16.92
CA THR A 124 9.30 4.39 -17.83
C THR A 124 8.52 5.48 -18.54
N LYS A 125 7.98 5.08 -19.65
CA LYS A 125 7.07 5.77 -20.56
C LYS A 125 5.96 6.60 -19.89
N PHE A 126 5.66 6.33 -18.61
CA PHE A 126 4.62 7.03 -17.84
C PHE A 126 5.16 8.11 -16.90
N ASP A 127 6.49 8.22 -16.76
CA ASP A 127 7.13 9.20 -15.88
C ASP A 127 7.49 10.50 -16.60
N ASN A 128 7.12 10.61 -17.85
CA ASN A 128 7.24 11.86 -18.57
C ASN A 128 6.19 12.83 -18.02
N VAL A 129 6.64 13.87 -17.33
CA VAL A 129 5.77 14.91 -16.73
C VAL A 129 4.84 15.53 -17.77
N SER A 130 5.26 15.55 -19.03
CA SER A 130 4.46 16.02 -20.15
C SER A 130 3.28 15.09 -20.48
N GLU A 131 3.37 13.82 -20.12
CA GLU A 131 2.35 12.79 -20.34
C GLU A 131 1.49 12.51 -19.11
N LEU A 132 1.81 13.13 -17.96
CA LEU A 132 0.91 13.09 -16.84
C LEU A 132 -0.47 13.54 -17.28
N PRO A 133 -1.54 12.81 -16.88
CA PRO A 133 -2.89 13.19 -17.23
C PRO A 133 -3.11 14.63 -16.77
N GLN A 134 -3.10 15.55 -17.70
CA GLN A 134 -3.33 16.96 -17.40
C GLN A 134 -4.74 17.06 -16.83
N TYR A 135 -4.92 17.85 -15.80
CA TYR A 135 -6.24 18.16 -15.24
C TYR A 135 -7.24 18.58 -16.32
N THR A 136 -6.74 19.19 -17.41
CA THR A 136 -7.53 19.53 -18.60
C THR A 136 -8.07 18.32 -19.34
N LYS A 137 -7.44 17.15 -19.29
CA LYS A 137 -8.01 15.91 -19.85
C LYS A 137 -9.24 15.45 -19.05
N TYR A 138 -9.17 15.55 -17.71
CA TYR A 138 -10.30 15.21 -16.84
C TYR A 138 -11.36 16.31 -16.78
N GLY A 139 -10.95 17.58 -16.89
CA GLY A 139 -11.89 18.71 -16.95
C GLY A 139 -12.66 18.82 -18.26
N LYS A 140 -12.19 18.16 -19.33
CA LYS A 140 -12.87 18.13 -20.65
C LYS A 140 -13.67 16.86 -20.90
N THR A 141 -13.57 15.84 -20.04
CA THR A 141 -14.48 14.71 -20.12
C THR A 141 -15.87 15.22 -19.80
N ASN A 142 -16.73 15.17 -20.82
CA ASN A 142 -18.15 15.44 -20.61
C ASN A 142 -18.65 14.52 -19.51
N THR A 143 -18.85 15.06 -18.34
CA THR A 143 -19.48 14.30 -17.26
C THR A 143 -20.84 13.83 -17.74
N LEU A 144 -21.33 12.72 -17.23
CA LEU A 144 -22.68 12.23 -17.53
C LEU A 144 -23.71 13.36 -17.40
N LYS A 145 -23.53 14.25 -16.41
CA LYS A 145 -24.35 15.44 -16.21
C LYS A 145 -24.36 16.35 -17.43
N GLN A 146 -23.20 16.72 -17.97
CA GLN A 146 -23.09 17.58 -19.16
C GLN A 146 -23.67 16.93 -20.41
N ARG A 147 -23.59 15.60 -20.53
CA ARG A 147 -24.19 14.85 -21.63
C ARG A 147 -25.72 14.90 -21.56
N VAL A 148 -26.28 14.71 -20.38
CA VAL A 148 -27.73 14.80 -20.15
C VAL A 148 -28.24 16.24 -20.30
N GLU A 149 -27.49 17.24 -19.84
CA GLU A 149 -27.84 18.66 -19.95
C GLU A 149 -27.87 19.16 -21.42
N ARG A 150 -27.26 18.46 -22.36
CA ARG A 150 -27.39 18.78 -23.80
C ARG A 150 -28.75 18.46 -24.33
N HIS A 151 -29.59 17.69 -23.66
CA HIS A 151 -30.91 17.27 -24.07
C HIS A 151 -30.99 16.56 -25.45
N THR A 152 -29.85 16.17 -26.00
CA THR A 152 -29.77 15.48 -27.29
C THR A 152 -29.50 14.00 -27.07
N CYS A 153 -30.34 13.12 -27.60
CA CYS A 153 -30.15 11.69 -27.54
C CYS A 153 -28.94 11.27 -28.39
N GLU A 154 -27.93 10.66 -27.76
CA GLU A 154 -26.72 10.23 -28.47
C GLU A 154 -26.95 9.05 -29.42
N LEU A 155 -28.06 8.33 -29.30
CA LEU A 155 -28.40 7.20 -30.12
C LEU A 155 -29.13 7.61 -31.40
N CYS A 156 -30.10 8.54 -31.31
CA CYS A 156 -30.94 8.93 -32.44
C CYS A 156 -30.79 10.40 -32.86
N GLY A 157 -29.99 11.19 -32.16
CA GLY A 157 -29.74 12.60 -32.45
C GLY A 157 -30.92 13.55 -32.20
N LYS A 158 -32.05 13.06 -31.67
CA LYS A 158 -33.23 13.90 -31.39
C LYS A 158 -33.10 14.66 -30.09
N ASP A 159 -33.62 15.86 -30.06
CA ASP A 159 -33.73 16.65 -28.83
C ASP A 159 -34.89 16.13 -27.97
N CYS A 160 -34.58 15.73 -26.75
CA CYS A 160 -35.52 15.18 -25.79
C CYS A 160 -35.24 15.77 -24.41
N ARG A 161 -36.31 16.19 -23.71
CA ARG A 161 -36.17 16.67 -22.30
C ARG A 161 -35.97 15.55 -21.29
N ASN A 162 -36.51 14.36 -21.57
CA ASN A 162 -36.39 13.21 -20.71
C ASN A 162 -35.41 12.21 -21.33
N LEU A 163 -34.14 12.30 -20.91
CA LEU A 163 -33.08 11.38 -21.34
C LEU A 163 -32.78 10.41 -20.21
N GLU A 164 -32.70 9.13 -20.54
CA GLU A 164 -32.26 8.07 -19.64
C GLU A 164 -30.82 7.66 -19.98
N ILE A 165 -30.03 7.42 -18.94
CA ILE A 165 -28.67 6.94 -19.09
C ILE A 165 -28.71 5.42 -19.20
N HIS A 166 -28.33 4.90 -20.36
CA HIS A 166 -28.27 3.47 -20.61
C HIS A 166 -26.82 2.98 -20.66
N GLN A 167 -26.46 2.04 -19.81
CA GLN A 167 -25.14 1.42 -19.81
C GLN A 167 -25.14 0.19 -20.73
N VAL A 168 -24.54 0.34 -21.90
CA VAL A 168 -24.54 -0.70 -22.96
C VAL A 168 -23.64 -1.89 -22.60
N LYS A 169 -22.47 -1.62 -21.99
CA LYS A 169 -21.51 -2.66 -21.56
C LYS A 169 -21.12 -2.48 -20.10
N LYS A 170 -21.00 -3.58 -19.38
CA LYS A 170 -20.42 -3.55 -18.02
C LYS A 170 -18.91 -3.39 -18.12
N LEU A 171 -18.31 -2.63 -17.18
CA LEU A 171 -16.85 -2.44 -17.16
C LEU A 171 -16.07 -3.76 -17.18
N LYS A 172 -16.59 -4.81 -16.50
CA LYS A 172 -15.97 -6.14 -16.49
C LYS A 172 -15.94 -6.84 -17.86
N ASP A 173 -16.76 -6.41 -18.78
CA ASP A 173 -16.90 -7.02 -20.11
C ASP A 173 -16.09 -6.25 -21.18
N LEU A 174 -15.39 -5.18 -20.77
CA LEU A 174 -14.50 -4.41 -21.64
C LEU A 174 -13.18 -5.18 -21.83
N LYS A 175 -12.78 -5.35 -23.08
CA LYS A 175 -11.58 -6.11 -23.45
C LYS A 175 -10.38 -5.23 -23.84
N GLY A 176 -10.53 -3.91 -23.81
CA GLY A 176 -9.50 -2.96 -24.22
C GLY A 176 -9.22 -2.96 -25.74
N ASN A 177 -10.18 -3.37 -26.56
CA ASN A 177 -10.02 -3.48 -28.02
C ASN A 177 -10.10 -2.12 -28.73
N SER A 178 -10.55 -1.09 -28.05
CA SER A 178 -10.64 0.28 -28.56
C SER A 178 -10.04 1.26 -27.58
N ASP A 179 -9.56 2.41 -28.08
CA ASP A 179 -8.88 3.43 -27.25
C ASP A 179 -9.74 3.88 -26.06
N TRP A 180 -11.04 3.97 -26.22
CA TRP A 180 -11.94 4.35 -25.14
C TRP A 180 -12.15 3.21 -24.11
N GLU A 181 -12.14 1.95 -24.54
CA GLU A 181 -12.19 0.79 -23.64
C GLU A 181 -10.91 0.66 -22.81
N PHE A 182 -9.79 1.08 -23.41
CA PHE A 182 -8.50 1.08 -22.72
C PHE A 182 -8.39 2.19 -21.67
N LEU A 183 -9.14 3.29 -21.84
CA LEU A 183 -9.15 4.44 -20.93
C LEU A 183 -10.14 4.30 -19.77
N MET A 184 -11.03 3.29 -19.79
CA MET A 184 -12.05 3.00 -18.75
C MET A 184 -11.57 1.96 -17.76
#